data_18a8eb321fbcfa736b4e88d1798dbd69
#
_entry.id   18a8eb321fbcfa736b4e88d1798dbd69
#
_cell.length_a   1.000
_cell.length_b   1.000
_cell.length_c   1.000
_cell.angle_alpha   90.00
_cell.angle_beta   90.00
_cell.angle_gamma   90.00
#
_symmetry.space_group_name_H-M   'P 1'
#
loop_
_entity.id
_entity.type
_entity.pdbx_description
1 polymer ?
#
loop_
_entity_poly.entity_id
_entity_poly.type
_entity_poly.pdbx_seq_one_letter_code
_entity_poly.pdbx_strand_id
1 'polypeptide(L)'
;MTIWAAVSAETFAPVRLDRDEIASWGEAAQRRVDARLRLPGPPVDGLREPWPARVTDFDAYGHVNNAVYWSAVEQRLDGLLGPGALGRATIEFRDGIAWGEQADLVTSTDDGVVLWFLVGDRTAATARFEPGI
;
A
#
# COMPACT_ATOMS: atom_id res chain seq x y z
N MET A 1 -12.51 -2.81 3.10
CA MET A 1 -12.56 -3.83 2.01
C MET A 1 -11.13 -4.06 1.53
N THR A 2 -10.71 -5.30 1.40
CA THR A 2 -9.39 -5.65 0.88
C THR A 2 -9.57 -6.39 -0.43
N ILE A 3 -8.76 -6.06 -1.44
CA ILE A 3 -8.74 -6.71 -2.74
C ILE A 3 -7.41 -7.44 -2.86
N TRP A 4 -7.46 -8.73 -3.19
CA TRP A 4 -6.30 -9.56 -3.42
C TRP A 4 -6.21 -9.94 -4.89
N ALA A 5 -5.01 -9.92 -5.43
CA ALA A 5 -4.72 -10.45 -6.75
C ALA A 5 -3.86 -11.70 -6.62
N ALA A 6 -4.19 -12.76 -7.35
CA ALA A 6 -3.31 -13.89 -7.48
C ALA A 6 -2.13 -13.52 -8.37
N VAL A 7 -0.92 -13.91 -7.97
CA VAL A 7 0.31 -13.68 -8.72
C VAL A 7 1.08 -14.99 -8.87
N SER A 8 1.82 -15.12 -9.97
CA SER A 8 2.77 -16.23 -10.15
C SER A 8 3.87 -16.16 -9.10
N ALA A 9 4.18 -17.28 -8.47
CA ALA A 9 5.28 -17.37 -7.51
C ALA A 9 6.66 -17.14 -8.15
N GLU A 10 6.78 -17.33 -9.46
CA GLU A 10 8.05 -17.18 -10.19
C GLU A 10 8.25 -15.77 -10.76
N THR A 11 7.18 -15.17 -11.30
CA THR A 11 7.29 -13.91 -12.06
C THR A 11 6.64 -12.74 -11.34
N PHE A 12 5.89 -12.98 -10.27
CA PHE A 12 5.04 -12.02 -9.55
C PHE A 12 4.02 -11.30 -10.45
N ALA A 13 3.85 -11.76 -11.68
CA ALA A 13 2.84 -11.24 -12.59
C ALA A 13 1.43 -11.71 -12.16
N PRO A 14 0.39 -10.89 -12.36
CA PRO A 14 -0.98 -11.29 -12.11
C PRO A 14 -1.37 -12.53 -12.94
N VAL A 15 -1.98 -13.50 -12.28
CA VAL A 15 -2.49 -14.73 -12.91
C VAL A 15 -4.00 -14.86 -12.69
N ARG A 16 -4.67 -15.52 -13.62
CA ARG A 16 -6.09 -15.86 -13.43
C ARG A 16 -6.20 -17.05 -12.49
N LEU A 17 -7.06 -16.93 -11.50
CA LEU A 17 -7.53 -18.06 -10.72
C LEU A 17 -8.39 -18.96 -11.59
N ASP A 18 -8.29 -20.28 -11.38
CA ASP A 18 -9.17 -21.23 -12.03
C ASP A 18 -10.59 -21.20 -11.41
N ARG A 19 -11.53 -21.97 -12.02
CA ARG A 19 -12.93 -21.96 -11.57
C ARG A 19 -13.09 -22.60 -10.18
N ASP A 20 -12.30 -23.60 -9.86
CA ASP A 20 -12.40 -24.30 -8.59
C ASP A 20 -11.82 -23.46 -7.46
N GLU A 21 -10.72 -22.77 -7.71
CA GLU A 21 -10.15 -21.78 -6.80
C GLU A 21 -11.15 -20.65 -6.53
N ILE A 22 -11.77 -20.09 -7.58
CA ILE A 22 -12.78 -19.03 -7.44
C ILE A 22 -14.00 -19.55 -6.66
N ALA A 23 -14.46 -20.78 -6.92
CA ALA A 23 -15.61 -21.38 -6.25
C ALA A 23 -15.37 -21.54 -4.74
N SER A 24 -14.13 -21.77 -4.32
CA SER A 24 -13.78 -21.90 -2.90
C SER A 24 -14.05 -20.63 -2.07
N TRP A 25 -14.12 -19.47 -2.72
CA TRP A 25 -14.40 -18.17 -2.08
C TRP A 25 -15.90 -17.86 -1.95
N GLY A 26 -16.78 -18.74 -2.43
CA GLY A 26 -18.23 -18.64 -2.30
C GLY A 26 -18.79 -17.32 -2.83
N GLU A 27 -19.67 -16.68 -2.05
CA GLU A 27 -20.31 -15.40 -2.46
C GLU A 27 -19.31 -14.26 -2.69
N ALA A 28 -18.15 -14.29 -2.05
CA ALA A 28 -17.12 -13.27 -2.24
C ALA A 28 -16.60 -13.23 -3.69
N ALA A 29 -16.55 -14.38 -4.35
CA ALA A 29 -16.13 -14.51 -5.75
C ALA A 29 -17.11 -13.86 -6.75
N GLN A 30 -18.35 -13.63 -6.35
CA GLN A 30 -19.38 -13.05 -7.21
C GLN A 30 -19.36 -11.51 -7.21
N ARG A 31 -18.61 -10.90 -6.29
CA ARG A 31 -18.51 -9.45 -6.21
C ARG A 31 -17.63 -8.91 -7.32
N ARG A 32 -18.20 -8.06 -8.16
CA ARG A 32 -17.42 -7.28 -9.12
C ARG A 32 -16.72 -6.15 -8.37
N VAL A 33 -15.40 -6.13 -8.40
CA VAL A 33 -14.58 -5.12 -7.75
C VAL A 33 -13.79 -4.38 -8.83
N ASP A 34 -13.81 -3.05 -8.78
CA ASP A 34 -12.93 -2.24 -9.60
C ASP A 34 -11.57 -2.14 -8.86
N ALA A 35 -10.59 -2.86 -9.38
CA ALA A 35 -9.23 -2.92 -8.84
C ALA A 35 -8.28 -1.89 -9.47
N ARG A 36 -8.81 -0.87 -10.15
CA ARG A 36 -7.98 0.18 -10.76
C ARG A 36 -7.32 1.03 -9.67
N LEU A 37 -6.02 1.24 -9.83
CA LEU A 37 -5.29 2.18 -9.00
C LEU A 37 -5.74 3.61 -9.36
N ARG A 38 -6.14 4.40 -8.36
CA ARG A 38 -6.74 5.73 -8.56
C ARG A 38 -6.03 6.83 -7.79
N LEU A 39 -5.15 6.46 -6.84
CA LEU A 39 -4.43 7.43 -6.06
C LEU A 39 -3.38 8.13 -6.91
N PRO A 40 -3.15 9.43 -6.70
CA PRO A 40 -2.24 10.22 -7.51
C PRO A 40 -0.79 9.76 -7.36
N GLY A 41 0.05 10.11 -8.33
CA GLY A 41 1.50 10.03 -8.22
C GLY A 41 2.05 11.04 -7.21
N PRO A 42 3.31 10.88 -6.77
CA PRO A 42 3.95 11.80 -5.84
C PRO A 42 4.13 13.19 -6.46
N PRO A 43 4.09 14.26 -5.65
CA PRO A 43 4.43 15.60 -6.11
C PRO A 43 5.91 15.67 -6.53
N VAL A 44 6.21 16.46 -7.57
CA VAL A 44 7.58 16.58 -8.12
C VAL A 44 8.56 17.11 -7.07
N ASP A 45 8.15 18.07 -6.27
CA ASP A 45 8.98 18.72 -5.25
C ASP A 45 8.66 18.23 -3.83
N GLY A 46 8.10 17.04 -3.70
CA GLY A 46 7.76 16.45 -2.40
C GLY A 46 9.00 16.20 -1.56
N LEU A 47 8.95 16.63 -0.29
CA LEU A 47 10.02 16.34 0.67
C LEU A 47 10.09 14.83 0.92
N ARG A 48 11.25 14.25 0.66
CA ARG A 48 11.54 12.84 0.88
C ARG A 48 12.15 12.65 2.28
N GLU A 49 11.56 11.77 3.05
CA GLU A 49 12.08 11.37 4.36
C GLU A 49 12.46 9.89 4.28
N PRO A 50 13.69 9.50 4.68
CA PRO A 50 14.07 8.09 4.70
C PRO A 50 13.11 7.26 5.54
N TRP A 51 12.66 6.13 4.97
CA TRP A 51 11.83 5.16 5.67
C TRP A 51 12.56 3.80 5.72
N PRO A 52 13.42 3.59 6.73
CA PRO A 52 14.21 2.38 6.83
C PRO A 52 13.34 1.19 7.24
N ALA A 53 13.24 0.19 6.39
CA ALA A 53 12.62 -1.07 6.74
C ALA A 53 13.56 -1.90 7.64
N ARG A 54 12.99 -2.53 8.68
CA ARG A 54 13.71 -3.41 9.59
C ARG A 54 13.74 -4.84 9.06
N VAL A 55 14.68 -5.64 9.55
CA VAL A 55 14.75 -7.08 9.20
C VAL A 55 13.42 -7.81 9.41
N THR A 56 12.70 -7.45 10.47
CA THR A 56 11.40 -8.03 10.82
C THR A 56 10.23 -7.57 9.96
N ASP A 57 10.44 -6.59 9.11
CA ASP A 57 9.39 -6.01 8.27
C ASP A 57 9.21 -6.78 6.95
N PHE A 58 10.14 -7.68 6.63
CA PHE A 58 10.12 -8.46 5.39
C PHE A 58 9.38 -9.80 5.56
N ASP A 59 8.62 -10.17 4.53
CA ASP A 59 7.94 -11.45 4.44
C ASP A 59 8.86 -12.57 3.90
N ALA A 60 8.30 -13.77 3.77
CA ALA A 60 9.02 -14.94 3.27
C ALA A 60 9.47 -14.81 1.80
N TYR A 61 8.93 -13.87 1.05
CA TYR A 61 9.30 -13.58 -0.35
C TYR A 61 10.35 -12.48 -0.46
N GLY A 62 10.83 -11.94 0.67
CA GLY A 62 11.82 -10.89 0.70
C GLY A 62 11.29 -9.49 0.36
N HIS A 63 10.00 -9.28 0.48
CA HIS A 63 9.35 -7.97 0.32
C HIS A 63 8.83 -7.44 1.66
N VAL A 64 8.76 -6.13 1.78
CA VAL A 64 8.14 -5.51 2.95
C VAL A 64 6.69 -5.96 3.05
N ASN A 65 6.31 -6.52 4.21
CA ASN A 65 4.97 -7.00 4.48
C ASN A 65 3.95 -5.85 4.41
N ASN A 66 2.81 -6.10 3.78
CA ASN A 66 1.75 -5.10 3.61
C ASN A 66 1.29 -4.46 4.93
N ALA A 67 1.30 -5.20 6.04
CA ALA A 67 0.95 -4.67 7.36
C ALA A 67 1.91 -3.57 7.84
N VAL A 68 3.17 -3.60 7.41
CA VAL A 68 4.18 -2.59 7.79
C VAL A 68 3.88 -1.22 7.19
N TYR A 69 3.36 -1.20 5.97
CA TYR A 69 2.90 0.06 5.34
C TYR A 69 1.76 0.70 6.16
N TRP A 70 0.83 -0.12 6.67
CA TRP A 70 -0.24 0.38 7.54
C TRP A 70 0.32 0.99 8.83
N SER A 71 1.29 0.36 9.46
CA SER A 71 1.93 0.91 10.66
C SER A 71 2.61 2.26 10.38
N ALA A 72 3.24 2.43 9.22
CA ALA A 72 3.84 3.70 8.83
C ALA A 72 2.77 4.79 8.59
N VAL A 73 1.65 4.42 7.97
CA VAL A 73 0.51 5.33 7.78
C VAL A 73 -0.05 5.78 9.12
N GLU A 74 -0.34 4.84 10.03
CA GLU A 74 -0.85 5.14 11.37
C GLU A 74 0.09 6.08 12.15
N GLN A 75 1.39 5.79 12.15
CA GLN A 75 2.39 6.63 12.81
C GLN A 75 2.43 8.05 12.22
N ARG A 76 2.33 8.19 10.90
CA ARG A 76 2.31 9.50 10.25
C ARG A 76 1.04 10.26 10.57
N LEU A 77 -0.12 9.59 10.55
CA LEU A 77 -1.40 10.21 10.90
C LEU A 77 -1.43 10.68 12.36
N ASP A 78 -0.92 9.88 13.28
CA ASP A 78 -0.82 10.28 14.70
C ASP A 78 0.01 11.56 14.87
N GLY A 79 1.15 11.66 14.17
CA GLY A 79 2.00 12.85 14.18
C GLY A 79 1.37 14.10 13.56
N LEU A 80 0.48 13.95 12.58
CA LEU A 80 -0.14 15.06 11.86
C LEU A 80 -1.48 15.49 12.46
N LEU A 81 -2.28 14.54 12.91
CA LEU A 81 -3.68 14.76 13.29
C LEU A 81 -3.93 14.52 14.79
N GLY A 82 -2.94 13.97 15.49
CA GLY A 82 -3.04 13.55 16.87
C GLY A 82 -3.67 12.16 17.05
N PRO A 83 -3.61 11.62 18.28
CA PRO A 83 -4.07 10.28 18.58
C PRO A 83 -5.59 10.15 18.38
N GLY A 84 -5.99 9.02 17.80
CA GLY A 84 -7.41 8.67 17.64
C GLY A 84 -8.11 9.37 16.48
N ALA A 85 -7.38 9.94 15.51
CA ALA A 85 -7.98 10.43 14.27
C ALA A 85 -8.81 9.35 13.59
N LEU A 86 -10.11 9.60 13.44
CA LEU A 86 -11.05 8.69 12.78
C LEU A 86 -11.27 9.10 11.33
N GLY A 87 -11.34 8.12 10.45
CA GLY A 87 -11.56 8.37 9.02
C GLY A 87 -11.47 7.10 8.19
N ARG A 88 -11.33 7.31 6.90
CA ARG A 88 -11.12 6.25 5.92
C ARG A 88 -9.67 6.29 5.44
N ALA A 89 -8.98 5.17 5.53
CA ALA A 89 -7.68 5.01 4.91
C ALA A 89 -7.75 3.99 3.76
N THR A 90 -7.05 4.27 2.69
CA THR A 90 -6.91 3.40 1.52
C THR A 90 -5.44 3.29 1.18
N ILE A 91 -4.95 2.08 0.92
CA ILE A 91 -3.60 1.86 0.36
C ILE A 91 -3.74 1.15 -0.99
N GLU A 92 -3.03 1.65 -1.97
CA GLU A 92 -2.82 1.03 -3.27
C GLU A 92 -1.38 0.55 -3.37
N PHE A 93 -1.19 -0.76 -3.44
CA PHE A 93 0.12 -1.39 -3.65
C PHE A 93 0.39 -1.48 -5.16
N ARG A 94 1.54 -0.99 -5.60
CA ARG A 94 1.95 -0.99 -7.02
C ARG A 94 3.09 -1.95 -7.26
N ASP A 95 4.05 -1.93 -6.36
CA ASP A 95 5.25 -2.77 -6.43
C ASP A 95 5.77 -3.05 -5.02
N GLY A 96 6.50 -4.15 -4.83
CA GLY A 96 7.09 -4.47 -3.54
C GLY A 96 8.35 -3.65 -3.28
N ILE A 97 8.66 -3.41 -2.01
CA ILE A 97 10.00 -2.96 -1.58
C ILE A 97 10.77 -4.22 -1.21
N ALA A 98 11.80 -4.54 -2.00
CA ALA A 98 12.59 -5.74 -1.81
C ALA A 98 13.68 -5.55 -0.75
N TRP A 99 14.19 -6.67 -0.24
CA TRP A 99 15.32 -6.68 0.68
C TRP A 99 16.51 -5.92 0.09
N GLY A 100 17.07 -5.00 0.89
CA GLY A 100 18.21 -4.18 0.48
C GLY A 100 17.87 -2.92 -0.29
N GLU A 101 16.62 -2.70 -0.69
CA GLU A 101 16.18 -1.45 -1.28
C GLU A 101 16.03 -0.36 -0.21
N GLN A 102 16.39 0.85 -0.57
CA GLN A 102 16.22 2.06 0.26
C GLN A 102 14.88 2.71 -0.11
N ALA A 103 14.02 2.87 0.86
CA ALA A 103 12.73 3.51 0.65
C ALA A 103 12.67 4.90 1.31
N ASP A 104 11.94 5.79 0.65
CA ASP A 104 11.59 7.11 1.16
C ASP A 104 10.07 7.23 1.29
N LEU A 105 9.64 8.06 2.22
CA LEU A 105 8.27 8.47 2.42
C LEU A 105 8.10 9.93 2.00
N VAL A 106 7.13 10.21 1.15
CA VAL A 106 6.67 11.56 0.82
C VAL A 106 5.28 11.75 1.38
N THR A 107 5.00 12.90 1.98
CA THR A 107 3.68 13.23 2.54
C THR A 107 3.18 14.55 1.96
N SER A 108 1.91 14.59 1.55
CA SER A 108 1.17 15.82 1.26
C SER A 108 -0.08 15.90 2.14
N THR A 109 -0.43 17.15 2.50
CA THR A 109 -1.63 17.45 3.29
C THR A 109 -2.57 18.41 2.58
N ASP A 110 -2.37 18.67 1.28
CA ASP A 110 -3.11 19.69 0.51
C ASP A 110 -4.57 19.29 0.28
N ASP A 111 -4.83 17.99 0.08
CA ASP A 111 -6.18 17.45 -0.14
C ASP A 111 -6.32 16.13 0.65
N GLY A 112 -6.51 16.25 1.95
CA GLY A 112 -6.40 15.13 2.87
C GLY A 112 -4.93 14.77 3.13
N VAL A 113 -4.67 13.63 3.74
CA VAL A 113 -3.30 13.15 3.94
C VAL A 113 -3.00 12.08 2.91
N VAL A 114 -2.00 12.32 2.07
CA VAL A 114 -1.53 11.33 1.09
C VAL A 114 -0.06 11.03 1.34
N LEU A 115 0.27 9.75 1.36
CA LEU A 115 1.61 9.23 1.56
C LEU A 115 2.03 8.40 0.35
N TRP A 116 3.27 8.59 -0.11
CA TRP A 116 3.90 7.77 -1.15
C TRP A 116 5.14 7.09 -0.59
N PHE A 117 5.19 5.78 -0.77
CA PHE A 117 6.36 4.96 -0.47
C PHE A 117 7.16 4.80 -1.75
N LEU A 118 8.37 5.35 -1.79
CA LEU A 118 9.18 5.46 -2.99
C LEU A 118 10.48 4.66 -2.86
N VAL A 119 10.89 4.01 -3.94
CA VAL A 119 12.24 3.45 -4.10
C VAL A 119 12.85 4.11 -5.34
N GLY A 120 13.77 5.05 -5.12
CA GLY A 120 14.20 5.93 -6.21
C GLY A 120 13.01 6.71 -6.77
N ASP A 121 12.75 6.57 -8.08
CA ASP A 121 11.61 7.21 -8.75
C ASP A 121 10.38 6.28 -8.87
N ARG A 122 10.48 5.05 -8.40
CA ARG A 122 9.42 4.06 -8.43
C ARG A 122 8.49 4.21 -7.21
N THR A 123 7.20 4.29 -7.45
CA THR A 123 6.19 4.27 -6.39
C THR A 123 5.88 2.81 -6.02
N ALA A 124 6.22 2.41 -4.81
CA ALA A 124 5.91 1.08 -4.27
C ALA A 124 4.45 0.99 -3.78
N ALA A 125 4.01 2.00 -3.03
CA ALA A 125 2.64 2.12 -2.56
C ALA A 125 2.22 3.58 -2.42
N THR A 126 0.91 3.82 -2.46
CA THR A 126 0.31 5.12 -2.15
C THR A 126 -0.80 4.90 -1.14
N ALA A 127 -0.80 5.69 -0.07
CA ALA A 127 -1.86 5.68 0.93
C ALA A 127 -2.58 7.03 0.94
N ARG A 128 -3.91 7.02 1.11
CA ARG A 128 -4.72 8.20 1.32
C ARG A 128 -5.56 8.05 2.58
N PHE A 129 -5.60 9.08 3.38
CA PHE A 129 -6.50 9.20 4.52
C PHE A 129 -7.44 10.38 4.32
N GLU A 130 -8.73 10.09 4.51
CA GLU A 130 -9.81 11.06 4.47
C GLU A 130 -10.41 11.12 5.89
N PRO A 131 -10.29 12.26 6.59
CA PRO A 131 -10.89 12.40 7.92
C PRO A 131 -12.38 12.11 7.87
N GLY A 132 -12.88 11.39 8.89
CA GLY A 132 -14.30 11.23 9.12
C GLY A 132 -14.94 12.56 9.55
N ILE A 133 -16.19 12.70 9.22
CA ILE A 133 -16.99 13.85 9.66
C ILE A 133 -17.36 13.67 11.12
#